data_4620148d35fcd76d48c170fa946f85d0
#
_entry.id   4620148d35fcd76d48c170fa946f85d0
#
_cell.length_a   1.000
_cell.length_b   1.000
_cell.length_c   1.000
_cell.angle_alpha   90.00
_cell.angle_beta   90.00
_cell.angle_gamma   90.00
#
_symmetry.space_group_name_H-M   'P 1'
#
loop_
_entity.id
_entity.type
_entity.pdbx_description
1 polymer ?
#
loop_
_entity_poly.entity_id
_entity_poly.type
_entity_poly.pdbx_seq_one_letter_code
_entity_poly.pdbx_strand_id
1 'polypeptide(L)'
;MIDRQQWSTHPRALVQFILIASALALGGCAAQTDDGIVAGPILTGTSDAETVQAATALPRTIAIMPLSNETDSELAIDVVRQTLTNHFGSRNYRVVHTGDVNQRLTAAGYTLDGKGLPELSDLRRITGADGIITGSVTHYDKTFAGVAARISVGVSLTLHNGADETVWETEGVKRSYAGGVSTSPVGLIVNALTAAKHIYGDANLYRAADELGRSLATSMPSPASLGAQTLPTISTVVHSGVNQRLNYGDTLSIGLEGDPGLSATALIPEIGLVGLSEAEPGQYVGEITIDNTLNLDQVAITGRLENEQGVASSFVSPFGLLTVDNEAPSGVTELSVLSRDGGIQLTWTPSSSADARQVVITTPDGKSVSASAMDSTAVISGLTNFADSEIVVAVEDIAGNLSQPQRLIGIAAPDPRFATATDADNVLPAFIRGVQRLRASRSPYYLGQPTTIATDGALIIEPGTVIELSKGSKLTVLGAFAAYGTKAAPIQLATKNNNRVGEFLVLSSAAPSHVAGLSSGQVNLPIQVTSGAPDLIDNTLDQTFNAIVVSGASKPTLRGNVISRATAAGVIVSDQAQPIFESNTFTDNEPFHIQNGSTFPINVKGNAFSPAASPMTILGASISDES
;
A
#
# COMPACT_ATOMS: atom_id res chain seq x y z
N MET A 1 28.05 4.14 31.17
CA MET A 1 27.57 5.53 31.31
C MET A 1 27.78 6.21 29.97
N ILE A 2 26.85 6.09 29.06
CA ILE A 2 26.67 6.95 27.91
C ILE A 2 25.17 6.97 27.62
N ASP A 3 24.70 8.12 27.45
CA ASP A 3 23.39 8.72 27.56
C ASP A 3 22.33 8.11 26.61
N ARG A 4 21.18 7.80 27.17
CA ARG A 4 19.95 7.51 26.40
C ARG A 4 19.22 8.84 26.23
N GLN A 5 19.35 9.46 25.07
CA GLN A 5 18.37 10.42 24.58
C GLN A 5 18.61 10.67 23.09
N GLN A 6 17.67 10.18 22.26
CA GLN A 6 17.19 10.84 21.05
C GLN A 6 16.48 9.84 20.12
N TRP A 7 15.24 9.53 20.48
CA TRP A 7 14.26 9.06 19.51
C TRP A 7 12.97 9.83 19.81
N SER A 8 12.84 11.01 19.28
CA SER A 8 11.56 11.67 19.04
C SER A 8 11.81 12.84 18.10
N THR A 9 11.25 12.79 16.94
CA THR A 9 10.58 13.88 16.23
C THR A 9 10.48 13.53 14.74
N HIS A 10 9.36 12.96 14.35
CA HIS A 10 8.88 13.17 13.00
C HIS A 10 8.11 14.50 13.00
N PRO A 11 8.37 15.42 12.09
CA PRO A 11 7.62 16.66 12.03
C PRO A 11 6.26 16.38 11.39
N ARG A 12 5.20 16.34 12.22
CA ARG A 12 3.85 16.61 11.74
C ARG A 12 3.87 18.03 11.17
N ALA A 13 3.51 18.17 9.92
CA ALA A 13 3.39 19.46 9.26
C ALA A 13 2.35 20.31 9.99
N LEU A 14 2.83 21.26 10.78
CA LEU A 14 2.04 22.35 11.35
C LEU A 14 1.68 23.26 10.16
N VAL A 15 0.42 23.24 9.73
CA VAL A 15 -0.12 24.22 8.78
C VAL A 15 -0.26 25.53 9.54
N GLN A 16 0.75 26.38 9.46
CA GLN A 16 0.64 27.78 9.84
C GLN A 16 -0.20 28.51 8.79
N PHE A 17 -1.42 28.90 9.16
CA PHE A 17 -2.22 29.85 8.40
C PHE A 17 -1.56 31.23 8.45
N ILE A 18 -0.98 31.66 7.34
CA ILE A 18 -0.62 33.07 7.11
C ILE A 18 -1.89 33.79 6.66
N LEU A 19 -2.38 34.69 7.51
CA LEU A 19 -3.41 35.67 7.17
C LEU A 19 -2.82 36.64 6.13
N ILE A 20 -3.25 36.53 4.89
CA ILE A 20 -3.14 37.64 3.92
C ILE A 20 -4.56 38.18 3.72
N ALA A 21 -4.81 39.32 4.38
CA ALA A 21 -5.97 40.13 4.14
C ALA A 21 -5.79 40.84 2.77
N SER A 22 -6.48 40.37 1.76
CA SER A 22 -6.71 41.13 0.51
C SER A 22 -8.21 41.31 0.37
N ALA A 23 -8.67 42.52 0.65
CA ALA A 23 -10.02 42.96 0.38
C ALA A 23 -10.28 42.95 -1.14
N LEU A 24 -11.14 42.04 -1.58
CA LEU A 24 -11.82 42.14 -2.86
C LEU A 24 -13.31 41.95 -2.59
N ALA A 25 -14.00 43.10 -2.62
CA ALA A 25 -15.45 43.15 -2.67
C ALA A 25 -15.91 42.50 -3.99
N LEU A 26 -16.49 41.31 -3.93
CA LEU A 26 -17.31 40.74 -4.99
C LEU A 26 -18.63 40.30 -4.37
N GLY A 27 -19.71 40.80 -4.97
CA GLY A 27 -21.06 40.70 -4.54
C GLY A 27 -21.49 39.25 -4.20
N GLY A 28 -22.22 39.15 -3.10
CA GLY A 28 -22.86 37.91 -2.69
C GLY A 28 -23.84 37.43 -3.77
N CYS A 29 -23.51 36.36 -4.45
CA CYS A 29 -24.52 35.53 -5.08
C CYS A 29 -25.17 34.72 -3.97
N ALA A 30 -26.36 35.17 -3.52
CA ALA A 30 -27.26 34.33 -2.75
C ALA A 30 -27.50 33.04 -3.56
N ALA A 31 -27.17 31.88 -2.97
CA ALA A 31 -27.52 30.60 -3.56
C ALA A 31 -29.06 30.55 -3.66
N GLN A 32 -29.60 30.63 -4.87
CA GLN A 32 -30.99 30.35 -5.10
C GLN A 32 -31.24 28.85 -4.89
N THR A 33 -31.92 28.51 -3.81
CA THR A 33 -32.49 27.17 -3.61
C THR A 33 -33.76 27.11 -4.42
N ASP A 34 -33.77 26.28 -5.45
CA ASP A 34 -35.01 25.98 -6.21
C ASP A 34 -35.67 24.79 -5.50
N ASP A 35 -36.49 25.10 -4.50
CA ASP A 35 -37.22 24.12 -3.71
C ASP A 35 -38.54 23.75 -4.40
N GLY A 36 -38.52 22.68 -5.17
CA GLY A 36 -39.75 22.08 -5.76
C GLY A 36 -40.43 21.12 -4.77
N ILE A 37 -40.88 21.61 -3.62
CA ILE A 37 -41.65 20.79 -2.68
C ILE A 37 -43.16 21.05 -2.97
N VAL A 38 -43.84 20.05 -3.50
CA VAL A 38 -45.30 20.01 -3.57
C VAL A 38 -45.74 19.11 -2.42
N ALA A 39 -45.96 19.69 -1.26
CA ALA A 39 -46.50 18.99 -0.12
C ALA A 39 -47.82 19.66 0.30
N GLY A 40 -48.86 18.90 0.34
CA GLY A 40 -50.13 19.33 0.91
C GLY A 40 -50.81 18.21 1.68
N PRO A 41 -51.41 18.50 2.83
CA PRO A 41 -52.35 17.54 3.40
C PRO A 41 -53.50 17.38 2.41
N ILE A 42 -53.84 16.15 2.05
CA ILE A 42 -55.08 15.88 1.31
C ILE A 42 -56.23 16.08 2.31
N LEU A 43 -56.52 17.33 2.60
CA LEU A 43 -57.76 17.69 3.30
C LEU A 43 -58.81 17.95 2.24
N THR A 44 -59.54 16.93 1.88
CA THR A 44 -60.75 17.08 1.08
C THR A 44 -61.84 17.66 1.97
N GLY A 45 -62.10 18.98 1.83
CA GLY A 45 -63.41 19.62 2.21
C GLY A 45 -63.51 20.27 3.59
N THR A 46 -63.58 21.56 3.55
CA THR A 46 -64.43 22.51 4.29
C THR A 46 -64.96 22.19 5.70
N SER A 47 -64.51 22.99 6.61
CA SER A 47 -65.06 23.48 7.89
C SER A 47 -64.26 23.14 9.13
N ASP A 48 -64.24 24.06 10.12
CA ASP A 48 -63.48 23.99 11.35
C ASP A 48 -63.68 22.71 12.20
N ALA A 49 -64.84 22.03 12.03
CA ALA A 49 -65.15 20.78 12.72
C ALA A 49 -64.48 19.56 12.09
N GLU A 50 -64.24 19.54 10.77
CA GLU A 50 -63.54 18.47 10.06
C GLU A 50 -62.00 18.51 10.35
N THR A 51 -61.44 19.69 10.56
CA THR A 51 -60.02 19.84 10.95
C THR A 51 -59.74 19.20 12.31
N VAL A 52 -60.68 19.28 13.27
CA VAL A 52 -60.57 18.63 14.58
C VAL A 52 -60.73 17.11 14.46
N GLN A 53 -61.62 16.63 13.56
CA GLN A 53 -61.83 15.21 13.33
C GLN A 53 -60.69 14.56 12.56
N ALA A 54 -60.08 15.27 11.61
CA ALA A 54 -58.86 14.83 10.93
C ALA A 54 -57.64 14.75 11.90
N ALA A 55 -57.52 15.69 12.85
CA ALA A 55 -56.49 15.65 13.87
C ALA A 55 -56.60 14.43 14.82
N THR A 56 -57.81 13.90 15.04
CA THR A 56 -58.04 12.66 15.82
C THR A 56 -57.71 11.38 15.04
N ALA A 57 -57.69 11.45 13.71
CA ALA A 57 -57.34 10.31 12.85
C ALA A 57 -55.84 10.12 12.62
N LEU A 58 -54.97 11.05 13.07
CA LEU A 58 -53.53 10.94 12.91
C LEU A 58 -52.96 9.83 13.81
N PRO A 59 -52.04 8.98 13.30
CA PRO A 59 -51.35 7.97 14.09
C PRO A 59 -50.42 8.62 15.11
N ARG A 60 -50.14 7.96 16.22
CA ARG A 60 -49.17 8.42 17.23
C ARG A 60 -47.80 7.76 17.06
N THR A 61 -47.83 6.49 16.66
CA THR A 61 -46.63 5.72 16.38
C THR A 61 -46.55 5.41 14.89
N ILE A 62 -45.50 5.82 14.26
CA ILE A 62 -45.28 5.60 12.82
C ILE A 62 -44.07 4.71 12.56
N ALA A 63 -44.13 3.94 11.49
CA ALA A 63 -43.02 3.17 10.98
C ALA A 63 -42.76 3.56 9.52
N ILE A 64 -41.51 3.87 9.20
CA ILE A 64 -41.07 4.15 7.84
C ILE A 64 -40.59 2.83 7.22
N MET A 65 -41.35 2.37 6.22
CA MET A 65 -41.02 1.12 5.51
C MET A 65 -39.73 1.27 4.69
N PRO A 66 -39.08 0.16 4.29
CA PRO A 66 -38.09 0.21 3.23
C PRO A 66 -38.67 0.94 2.02
N LEU A 67 -37.98 1.98 1.55
CA LEU A 67 -38.40 2.76 0.38
C LEU A 67 -37.91 2.06 -0.90
N SER A 68 -38.68 2.16 -1.98
CA SER A 68 -38.15 1.71 -3.26
C SER A 68 -37.09 2.67 -3.79
N ASN A 69 -36.07 2.13 -4.41
CA ASN A 69 -34.97 2.92 -4.96
C ASN A 69 -35.17 3.14 -6.46
N GLU A 70 -35.36 4.38 -6.85
CA GLU A 70 -35.44 4.81 -8.25
C GLU A 70 -34.13 5.48 -8.72
N THR A 71 -33.04 5.35 -7.92
CA THR A 71 -31.72 5.96 -8.16
C THR A 71 -30.65 4.90 -8.39
N ASP A 72 -29.48 5.32 -8.86
CA ASP A 72 -28.33 4.45 -9.06
C ASP A 72 -27.49 4.23 -7.77
N SER A 73 -27.85 4.89 -6.65
CA SER A 73 -27.10 4.81 -5.40
C SER A 73 -27.69 3.77 -4.44
N GLU A 74 -26.89 2.79 -4.05
CA GLU A 74 -27.28 1.78 -3.05
C GLU A 74 -27.50 2.40 -1.66
N LEU A 75 -26.77 3.46 -1.31
CA LEU A 75 -26.85 4.16 -0.02
C LEU A 75 -28.09 5.07 0.12
N ALA A 76 -28.76 5.40 -0.99
CA ALA A 76 -29.85 6.38 -1.01
C ALA A 76 -30.97 6.05 -0.02
N ILE A 77 -31.39 4.79 0.06
CA ILE A 77 -32.49 4.35 0.91
C ILE A 77 -32.14 4.55 2.39
N ASP A 78 -30.98 4.09 2.83
CA ASP A 78 -30.61 4.11 4.26
C ASP A 78 -30.43 5.54 4.76
N VAL A 79 -29.73 6.38 3.99
CA VAL A 79 -29.52 7.79 4.33
C VAL A 79 -30.83 8.54 4.42
N VAL A 80 -31.68 8.40 3.42
CA VAL A 80 -32.98 9.12 3.38
C VAL A 80 -33.90 8.63 4.49
N ARG A 81 -34.06 7.32 4.70
CA ARG A 81 -34.90 6.77 5.78
C ARG A 81 -34.44 7.23 7.15
N GLN A 82 -33.13 7.21 7.41
CA GLN A 82 -32.58 7.67 8.69
C GLN A 82 -32.87 9.14 8.92
N THR A 83 -32.71 9.98 7.91
CA THR A 83 -32.99 11.41 7.95
C THR A 83 -34.48 11.68 8.22
N LEU A 84 -35.37 10.98 7.52
CA LEU A 84 -36.82 11.10 7.74
C LEU A 84 -37.21 10.66 9.17
N THR A 85 -36.62 9.59 9.68
CA THR A 85 -36.83 9.11 11.05
C THR A 85 -36.49 10.19 12.08
N ASN A 86 -35.36 10.86 11.92
CA ASN A 86 -34.93 11.94 12.81
C ASN A 86 -35.90 13.11 12.80
N HIS A 87 -36.23 13.63 11.62
CA HIS A 87 -37.08 14.83 11.50
C HIS A 87 -38.58 14.57 11.82
N PHE A 88 -39.10 13.40 11.51
CA PHE A 88 -40.48 13.07 11.85
C PHE A 88 -40.67 12.80 13.34
N GLY A 89 -39.62 12.29 14.03
CA GLY A 89 -39.63 12.20 15.50
C GLY A 89 -39.79 13.54 16.19
N SER A 90 -39.33 14.64 15.60
CA SER A 90 -39.49 16.00 16.12
C SER A 90 -40.93 16.55 16.01
N ARG A 91 -41.84 15.85 15.30
CA ARG A 91 -43.23 16.28 15.06
C ARG A 91 -44.24 15.59 15.95
N ASN A 92 -43.86 15.21 17.17
CA ASN A 92 -44.69 14.48 18.13
C ASN A 92 -45.12 13.07 17.71
N TYR A 93 -44.43 12.49 16.70
CA TYR A 93 -44.58 11.08 16.36
C TYR A 93 -43.58 10.24 17.16
N ARG A 94 -44.05 9.10 17.66
CA ARG A 94 -43.09 8.04 18.06
C ARG A 94 -42.72 7.26 16.79
N VAL A 95 -41.51 7.42 16.32
CA VAL A 95 -41.03 6.70 15.14
C VAL A 95 -40.40 5.38 15.58
N VAL A 96 -40.85 4.25 15.01
CA VAL A 96 -40.25 2.94 15.22
C VAL A 96 -38.86 2.96 14.54
N HIS A 97 -37.84 2.56 15.28
CA HIS A 97 -36.45 2.57 14.75
C HIS A 97 -36.34 1.73 13.47
N THR A 98 -35.66 2.26 12.46
CA THR A 98 -35.54 1.60 11.14
C THR A 98 -34.92 0.21 11.22
N GLY A 99 -33.94 0.01 12.13
CA GLY A 99 -33.33 -1.30 12.41
C GLY A 99 -34.37 -2.32 12.93
N ASP A 100 -35.27 -1.91 13.84
CA ASP A 100 -36.31 -2.78 14.36
C ASP A 100 -37.33 -3.13 13.27
N VAL A 101 -37.67 -2.16 12.41
CA VAL A 101 -38.55 -2.39 11.24
C VAL A 101 -37.90 -3.42 10.31
N ASN A 102 -36.63 -3.24 9.97
CA ASN A 102 -35.91 -4.16 9.10
C ASN A 102 -35.83 -5.57 9.69
N GLN A 103 -35.48 -5.69 10.97
CA GLN A 103 -35.40 -6.98 11.65
C GLN A 103 -36.73 -7.75 11.64
N ARG A 104 -37.84 -7.03 11.94
CA ARG A 104 -39.16 -7.62 11.98
C ARG A 104 -39.67 -8.04 10.60
N LEU A 105 -39.43 -7.21 9.56
CA LEU A 105 -39.76 -7.55 8.18
C LEU A 105 -38.96 -8.77 7.68
N THR A 106 -37.65 -8.80 7.94
CA THR A 106 -36.81 -9.94 7.57
C THR A 106 -37.24 -11.23 8.29
N ALA A 107 -37.59 -11.15 9.59
CA ALA A 107 -38.12 -12.27 10.36
C ALA A 107 -39.46 -12.77 9.83
N ALA A 108 -40.27 -11.88 9.21
CA ALA A 108 -41.52 -12.22 8.55
C ALA A 108 -41.34 -12.69 7.09
N GLY A 109 -40.09 -12.74 6.57
CA GLY A 109 -39.76 -13.26 5.24
C GLY A 109 -39.84 -12.22 4.10
N TYR A 110 -39.83 -10.93 4.42
CA TYR A 110 -39.90 -9.85 3.42
C TYR A 110 -38.49 -9.30 3.11
N THR A 111 -38.32 -8.82 1.87
CA THR A 111 -37.10 -8.13 1.42
C THR A 111 -37.14 -6.65 1.85
N LEU A 112 -35.96 -6.03 1.90
CA LEU A 112 -35.78 -4.64 2.32
C LEU A 112 -35.61 -3.66 1.14
N ASP A 113 -35.99 -4.06 -0.06
CA ASP A 113 -35.91 -3.27 -1.29
C ASP A 113 -37.13 -2.37 -1.57
N GLY A 114 -38.04 -2.33 -0.63
CA GLY A 114 -39.29 -1.54 -0.75
C GLY A 114 -40.31 -2.11 -1.74
N LYS A 115 -40.07 -3.30 -2.29
CA LYS A 115 -40.94 -3.98 -3.25
C LYS A 115 -41.60 -5.19 -2.62
N GLY A 116 -42.86 -5.46 -3.02
CA GLY A 116 -43.57 -6.64 -2.53
C GLY A 116 -43.87 -6.60 -1.03
N LEU A 117 -43.99 -5.42 -0.44
CA LEU A 117 -44.40 -5.26 0.95
C LEU A 117 -45.83 -5.81 1.13
N PRO A 118 -46.17 -6.37 2.32
CA PRO A 118 -47.54 -6.84 2.59
C PRO A 118 -48.56 -5.69 2.70
N GLU A 119 -49.81 -6.06 2.85
CA GLU A 119 -50.89 -5.09 3.08
C GLU A 119 -50.67 -4.24 4.33
N LEU A 120 -51.16 -3.02 4.37
CA LEU A 120 -50.95 -2.05 5.44
C LEU A 120 -51.32 -2.60 6.83
N SER A 121 -52.38 -3.39 6.93
CA SER A 121 -52.80 -4.05 8.17
C SER A 121 -51.75 -5.03 8.70
N ASP A 122 -51.06 -5.78 7.82
CA ASP A 122 -49.97 -6.69 8.19
C ASP A 122 -48.71 -5.92 8.56
N LEU A 123 -48.38 -4.85 7.84
CA LEU A 123 -47.26 -3.95 8.19
C LEU A 123 -47.43 -3.38 9.59
N ARG A 124 -48.63 -2.92 9.96
CA ARG A 124 -48.91 -2.44 11.32
C ARG A 124 -48.71 -3.54 12.37
N ARG A 125 -49.25 -4.73 12.09
CA ARG A 125 -49.05 -5.88 13.00
C ARG A 125 -47.60 -6.28 13.18
N ILE A 126 -46.80 -6.27 12.10
CA ILE A 126 -45.37 -6.62 12.12
C ILE A 126 -44.59 -5.54 12.85
N THR A 127 -44.78 -4.28 12.54
CA THR A 127 -44.02 -3.16 13.08
C THR A 127 -44.49 -2.70 14.46
N GLY A 128 -45.73 -2.95 14.82
CA GLY A 128 -46.36 -2.42 16.03
C GLY A 128 -46.66 -0.92 15.96
N ALA A 129 -46.63 -0.34 14.78
CA ALA A 129 -47.01 1.05 14.53
C ALA A 129 -48.50 1.17 14.14
N ASP A 130 -49.11 2.28 14.51
CA ASP A 130 -50.50 2.61 14.10
C ASP A 130 -50.54 3.41 12.80
N GLY A 131 -49.43 3.98 12.35
CA GLY A 131 -49.27 4.59 11.04
C GLY A 131 -48.09 4.02 10.25
N ILE A 132 -48.28 3.92 8.95
CA ILE A 132 -47.28 3.37 8.03
C ILE A 132 -46.90 4.43 6.99
N ILE A 133 -45.60 4.69 6.85
CA ILE A 133 -45.04 5.50 5.75
C ILE A 133 -44.47 4.58 4.71
N THR A 134 -44.94 4.70 3.49
CA THR A 134 -44.45 4.04 2.28
C THR A 134 -43.96 5.07 1.27
N GLY A 135 -43.18 4.65 0.26
CA GLY A 135 -42.74 5.55 -0.81
C GLY A 135 -41.51 5.11 -1.53
N SER A 136 -40.88 6.07 -2.22
CA SER A 136 -39.69 5.87 -3.00
C SER A 136 -38.65 7.00 -2.82
N VAL A 137 -37.39 6.69 -3.04
CA VAL A 137 -36.33 7.68 -3.26
C VAL A 137 -36.22 7.90 -4.75
N THR A 138 -36.57 9.10 -5.21
CA THR A 138 -36.70 9.45 -6.64
C THR A 138 -35.43 10.10 -7.18
N HIS A 139 -34.67 10.80 -6.32
CA HIS A 139 -33.40 11.45 -6.70
C HIS A 139 -32.39 11.28 -5.57
N TYR A 140 -31.17 10.89 -5.92
CA TYR A 140 -30.00 10.87 -5.03
C TYR A 140 -28.75 10.92 -5.90
N ASP A 141 -28.51 12.11 -6.49
CA ASP A 141 -27.48 12.26 -7.51
C ASP A 141 -26.66 13.55 -7.36
N LYS A 142 -25.49 13.54 -7.95
CA LYS A 142 -24.60 14.67 -8.07
C LYS A 142 -24.17 14.84 -9.51
N THR A 143 -24.67 15.88 -10.14
CA THR A 143 -24.35 16.21 -11.53
C THR A 143 -23.37 17.38 -11.60
N PHE A 144 -22.31 17.23 -12.37
CA PHE A 144 -21.33 18.30 -12.60
C PHE A 144 -21.73 19.14 -13.80
N ALA A 145 -21.81 20.46 -13.60
CA ALA A 145 -22.05 21.45 -14.64
C ALA A 145 -20.92 22.49 -14.62
N GLY A 146 -19.85 22.25 -15.36
CA GLY A 146 -18.67 23.13 -15.40
C GLY A 146 -17.93 23.17 -14.07
N VAL A 147 -17.92 24.32 -13.40
CA VAL A 147 -17.21 24.53 -12.11
C VAL A 147 -18.11 24.31 -10.88
N ALA A 148 -19.39 24.02 -11.05
CA ALA A 148 -20.34 23.80 -9.98
C ALA A 148 -20.93 22.37 -10.02
N ALA A 149 -21.12 21.75 -8.86
CA ALA A 149 -21.85 20.50 -8.74
C ALA A 149 -23.28 20.80 -8.30
N ARG A 150 -24.26 20.26 -9.02
CA ARG A 150 -25.67 20.23 -8.63
C ARG A 150 -25.94 18.93 -7.89
N ILE A 151 -26.53 19.03 -6.72
CA ILE A 151 -26.90 17.92 -5.86
C ILE A 151 -28.41 17.87 -5.82
N SER A 152 -29.00 16.68 -6.01
CA SER A 152 -30.44 16.47 -5.99
C SER A 152 -30.76 15.29 -5.07
N VAL A 153 -31.62 15.50 -4.08
CA VAL A 153 -32.21 14.43 -3.25
C VAL A 153 -33.73 14.60 -3.28
N GLY A 154 -34.46 13.53 -3.60
CA GLY A 154 -35.90 13.58 -3.77
C GLY A 154 -36.59 12.31 -3.28
N VAL A 155 -37.82 12.48 -2.81
CA VAL A 155 -38.67 11.39 -2.34
C VAL A 155 -40.11 11.60 -2.76
N SER A 156 -40.84 10.48 -2.84
CA SER A 156 -42.32 10.44 -2.85
C SER A 156 -42.77 9.59 -1.66
N LEU A 157 -43.57 10.14 -0.76
CA LEU A 157 -43.96 9.51 0.51
C LEU A 157 -45.47 9.61 0.74
N THR A 158 -46.05 8.56 1.35
CA THR A 158 -47.45 8.50 1.75
C THR A 158 -47.55 7.98 3.18
N LEU A 159 -48.24 8.71 4.07
CA LEU A 159 -48.57 8.27 5.43
C LEU A 159 -49.99 7.74 5.45
N HIS A 160 -50.15 6.50 5.90
CA HIS A 160 -51.44 5.86 6.14
C HIS A 160 -51.71 5.75 7.65
N ASN A 161 -52.98 6.00 8.06
CA ASN A 161 -53.39 5.86 9.45
C ASN A 161 -53.82 4.42 9.79
N GLY A 162 -54.34 4.22 11.01
CA GLY A 162 -54.81 2.92 11.48
C GLY A 162 -56.03 2.35 10.75
N ALA A 163 -56.74 3.18 9.97
CA ALA A 163 -57.90 2.81 9.15
C ALA A 163 -57.53 2.58 7.67
N ASP A 164 -56.23 2.55 7.33
CA ASP A 164 -55.68 2.47 5.96
C ASP A 164 -55.99 3.70 5.09
N GLU A 165 -56.40 4.81 5.71
CA GLU A 165 -56.65 6.06 5.01
C GLU A 165 -55.33 6.83 4.81
N THR A 166 -55.15 7.42 3.64
CA THR A 166 -54.04 8.35 3.39
C THR A 166 -54.29 9.66 4.11
N VAL A 167 -53.46 10.00 5.08
CA VAL A 167 -53.57 11.23 5.88
C VAL A 167 -52.54 12.29 5.52
N TRP A 168 -51.52 11.92 4.77
CA TRP A 168 -50.49 12.82 4.23
C TRP A 168 -49.81 12.18 3.04
N GLU A 169 -49.54 12.96 2.04
CA GLU A 169 -48.79 12.60 0.85
C GLU A 169 -47.89 13.76 0.45
N THR A 170 -46.69 13.45 0.01
CA THR A 170 -45.75 14.45 -0.42
C THR A 170 -44.83 13.92 -1.52
N GLU A 171 -44.49 14.81 -2.43
CA GLU A 171 -43.37 14.64 -3.35
C GLU A 171 -42.46 15.85 -3.20
N GLY A 172 -41.18 15.61 -2.96
CA GLY A 172 -40.25 16.69 -2.75
C GLY A 172 -38.88 16.38 -3.33
N VAL A 173 -38.28 17.38 -3.96
CA VAL A 173 -36.88 17.32 -4.45
C VAL A 173 -36.13 18.53 -3.91
N LYS A 174 -35.09 18.28 -3.14
CA LYS A 174 -34.12 19.31 -2.72
C LYS A 174 -32.97 19.34 -3.69
N ARG A 175 -32.73 20.55 -4.22
CA ARG A 175 -31.59 20.82 -5.10
C ARG A 175 -30.69 21.82 -4.42
N SER A 176 -29.38 21.47 -4.30
CA SER A 176 -28.36 22.32 -3.70
C SER A 176 -27.17 22.47 -4.65
N TYR A 177 -26.49 23.62 -4.57
CA TYR A 177 -25.26 23.84 -5.29
C TYR A 177 -24.11 23.83 -4.29
N ALA A 178 -23.09 23.00 -4.53
CA ALA A 178 -21.91 22.96 -3.66
C ALA A 178 -21.12 24.27 -3.78
N GLY A 179 -20.93 25.02 -2.69
CA GLY A 179 -20.15 26.24 -2.73
C GLY A 179 -20.20 27.18 -1.52
N GLY A 180 -20.79 26.80 -0.41
CA GLY A 180 -20.77 27.61 0.82
C GLY A 180 -19.76 27.06 1.85
N VAL A 181 -18.89 27.95 2.39
CA VAL A 181 -18.01 27.61 3.52
C VAL A 181 -18.68 28.14 4.78
N SER A 182 -19.08 27.26 5.69
CA SER A 182 -19.60 27.66 7.00
C SER A 182 -18.45 27.94 7.95
N THR A 183 -18.56 29.01 8.76
CA THR A 183 -17.57 29.37 9.80
C THR A 183 -18.01 28.98 11.20
N SER A 184 -19.24 28.42 11.36
CA SER A 184 -19.70 27.91 12.65
C SER A 184 -18.90 26.67 13.10
N PRO A 185 -18.79 26.39 14.41
CA PRO A 185 -18.07 25.23 14.94
C PRO A 185 -18.51 23.91 14.32
N VAL A 186 -19.80 23.65 14.19
CA VAL A 186 -20.35 22.47 13.53
C VAL A 186 -20.07 22.51 12.03
N GLY A 187 -20.20 23.68 11.41
CA GLY A 187 -19.89 23.88 10.00
C GLY A 187 -18.42 23.68 9.65
N LEU A 188 -17.49 23.92 10.58
CA LEU A 188 -16.07 23.62 10.38
C LEU A 188 -15.82 22.11 10.31
N ILE A 189 -16.53 21.30 11.10
CA ILE A 189 -16.47 19.84 10.99
C ILE A 189 -16.97 19.39 9.60
N VAL A 190 -18.10 19.94 9.15
CA VAL A 190 -18.65 19.66 7.80
C VAL A 190 -17.67 20.10 6.71
N ASN A 191 -17.02 21.26 6.85
CA ASN A 191 -16.02 21.74 5.90
C ASN A 191 -14.79 20.83 5.85
N ALA A 192 -14.33 20.34 7.01
CA ALA A 192 -13.21 19.39 7.06
C ALA A 192 -13.56 18.07 6.35
N LEU A 193 -14.78 17.57 6.53
CA LEU A 193 -15.31 16.39 5.79
C LEU A 193 -15.31 16.64 4.27
N THR A 194 -15.69 17.84 3.83
CA THR A 194 -15.75 18.18 2.39
C THR A 194 -14.37 18.49 1.79
N ALA A 195 -13.38 18.84 2.59
CA ALA A 195 -12.01 19.14 2.12
C ALA A 195 -11.14 17.89 1.92
N ALA A 196 -11.47 16.77 2.52
CA ALA A 196 -10.78 15.50 2.30
C ALA A 196 -11.05 14.96 0.89
N LYS A 197 -10.05 14.93 0.04
CA LYS A 197 -10.14 14.68 -1.42
C LYS A 197 -10.83 13.38 -1.87
N HIS A 198 -11.10 12.44 -0.97
CA HIS A 198 -11.75 11.16 -1.27
C HIS A 198 -13.24 11.08 -0.85
N ILE A 199 -13.79 12.10 -0.20
CA ILE A 199 -15.13 12.09 0.42
C ILE A 199 -16.14 12.98 -0.31
N TYR A 200 -15.76 13.62 -1.41
CA TYR A 200 -16.55 14.66 -2.09
C TYR A 200 -17.94 14.24 -2.62
N GLY A 201 -18.24 12.95 -2.71
CA GLY A 201 -19.53 12.48 -3.21
C GLY A 201 -20.64 12.63 -2.18
N ASP A 202 -20.41 12.15 -0.97
CA ASP A 202 -21.50 11.74 -0.07
C ASP A 202 -21.91 12.79 0.96
N ALA A 203 -21.00 13.58 1.52
CA ALA A 203 -21.32 14.57 2.56
C ALA A 203 -22.32 15.65 2.10
N ASN A 204 -22.26 16.08 0.85
CA ASN A 204 -23.21 17.03 0.29
C ASN A 204 -24.56 16.40 -0.02
N LEU A 205 -24.60 15.12 -0.38
CA LEU A 205 -25.83 14.35 -0.54
C LEU A 205 -26.51 14.13 0.80
N TYR A 206 -25.76 13.78 1.86
CA TYR A 206 -26.28 13.68 3.23
C TYR A 206 -26.87 14.99 3.72
N ARG A 207 -26.20 16.12 3.48
CA ARG A 207 -26.71 17.45 3.81
C ARG A 207 -28.01 17.77 3.06
N ALA A 208 -28.06 17.48 1.78
CA ALA A 208 -29.27 17.69 0.97
C ALA A 208 -30.41 16.80 1.44
N ALA A 209 -30.15 15.56 1.84
CA ALA A 209 -31.12 14.65 2.44
C ALA A 209 -31.66 15.20 3.78
N ASP A 210 -30.74 15.70 4.63
CA ASP A 210 -31.12 16.32 5.91
C ASP A 210 -32.01 17.56 5.71
N GLU A 211 -31.63 18.46 4.81
CA GLU A 211 -32.44 19.63 4.45
C GLU A 211 -33.80 19.24 3.87
N LEU A 212 -33.88 18.17 3.06
CA LEU A 212 -35.14 17.63 2.54
C LEU A 212 -36.01 17.10 3.68
N GLY A 213 -35.46 16.24 4.55
CA GLY A 213 -36.18 15.67 5.69
C GLY A 213 -36.76 16.74 6.61
N ARG A 214 -36.00 17.80 6.89
CA ARG A 214 -36.47 18.96 7.66
C ARG A 214 -37.61 19.68 6.97
N SER A 215 -37.53 19.92 5.68
CA SER A 215 -38.58 20.59 4.90
C SER A 215 -39.86 19.74 4.87
N LEU A 216 -39.75 18.44 4.69
CA LEU A 216 -40.89 17.52 4.69
C LEU A 216 -41.54 17.44 6.07
N ALA A 217 -40.77 17.42 7.14
CA ALA A 217 -41.28 17.42 8.50
C ALA A 217 -42.17 18.66 8.77
N THR A 218 -41.83 19.83 8.23
CA THR A 218 -42.65 21.05 8.40
C THR A 218 -44.03 20.94 7.71
N SER A 219 -44.13 20.19 6.61
CA SER A 219 -45.38 19.97 5.88
C SER A 219 -46.26 18.83 6.45
N MET A 220 -45.65 17.94 7.24
CA MET A 220 -46.33 16.79 7.83
C MET A 220 -47.26 17.24 8.95
N PRO A 221 -48.55 16.81 8.95
CA PRO A 221 -49.46 17.11 10.06
C PRO A 221 -48.90 16.52 11.37
N SER A 222 -49.13 17.21 12.50
CA SER A 222 -48.60 16.79 13.80
C SER A 222 -49.73 16.32 14.69
N PRO A 223 -49.68 15.14 15.34
CA PRO A 223 -50.65 14.73 16.32
C PRO A 223 -50.69 15.71 17.48
N ALA A 224 -51.85 15.88 18.11
CA ALA A 224 -51.99 16.77 19.25
C ALA A 224 -51.05 16.39 20.39
N SER A 225 -50.27 17.34 20.93
CA SER A 225 -49.33 17.09 22.01
C SER A 225 -50.07 16.68 23.28
N LEU A 226 -49.64 15.57 23.89
CA LEU A 226 -50.07 15.15 25.23
C LEU A 226 -49.25 15.89 26.30
N GLY A 227 -49.69 17.10 26.68
CA GLY A 227 -49.03 17.90 27.71
C GLY A 227 -47.96 18.86 27.16
N ALA A 228 -47.85 20.03 27.81
CA ALA A 228 -47.09 21.19 27.35
C ALA A 228 -45.56 21.10 27.56
N GLN A 229 -44.95 19.97 27.26
CA GLN A 229 -43.47 19.92 27.29
C GLN A 229 -42.95 20.07 25.84
N THR A 230 -42.29 21.18 25.59
CA THR A 230 -41.61 21.42 24.31
C THR A 230 -40.37 20.54 24.28
N LEU A 231 -40.30 19.62 23.33
CA LEU A 231 -39.07 18.82 23.10
C LEU A 231 -37.95 19.72 22.54
N PRO A 232 -36.73 19.57 23.03
CA PRO A 232 -35.58 20.21 22.40
C PRO A 232 -35.48 19.88 20.91
N THR A 233 -35.15 20.87 20.10
CA THR A 233 -34.97 20.69 18.66
C THR A 233 -33.51 20.43 18.35
N ILE A 234 -33.22 19.33 17.63
CA ILE A 234 -31.91 19.05 17.05
C ILE A 234 -32.03 19.22 15.55
N SER A 235 -31.16 20.07 14.97
CA SER A 235 -31.13 20.33 13.55
C SER A 235 -30.23 19.38 12.80
N THR A 236 -29.09 19.03 13.37
CA THR A 236 -28.16 18.07 12.75
C THR A 236 -27.17 17.51 13.80
N VAL A 237 -26.61 16.36 13.48
CA VAL A 237 -25.47 15.75 14.19
C VAL A 237 -24.45 15.31 13.15
N VAL A 238 -23.20 15.72 13.32
CA VAL A 238 -22.08 15.44 12.40
C VAL A 238 -20.90 14.86 13.14
N HIS A 239 -20.02 14.16 12.46
CA HIS A 239 -18.77 13.68 13.04
C HIS A 239 -17.66 13.56 11.99
N SER A 240 -16.40 13.63 12.41
CA SER A 240 -15.23 13.57 11.50
C SER A 240 -14.90 12.18 10.99
N GLY A 241 -15.49 11.12 11.57
CA GLY A 241 -15.23 9.73 11.19
C GLY A 241 -15.99 9.21 9.98
N VAL A 242 -16.66 10.09 9.21
CA VAL A 242 -17.43 9.69 8.03
C VAL A 242 -16.52 9.19 6.92
N ASN A 243 -16.83 8.01 6.36
CA ASN A 243 -16.11 7.38 5.23
C ASN A 243 -14.59 7.21 5.46
N GLN A 244 -14.17 7.11 6.70
CA GLN A 244 -12.78 6.77 7.05
C GLN A 244 -12.77 5.74 8.17
N ARG A 245 -11.69 4.98 8.25
CA ARG A 245 -11.41 4.11 9.38
C ARG A 245 -10.45 4.85 10.29
N LEU A 246 -10.86 5.09 11.52
CA LEU A 246 -10.02 5.69 12.55
C LEU A 246 -9.22 4.59 13.26
N ASN A 247 -8.04 4.93 13.75
CA ASN A 247 -7.23 4.05 14.57
C ASN A 247 -6.70 4.76 15.82
N TYR A 248 -5.88 4.05 16.59
CA TYR A 248 -5.28 4.56 17.81
C TYR A 248 -4.59 5.92 17.64
N GLY A 249 -4.98 6.86 18.48
CA GLY A 249 -4.44 8.22 18.53
C GLY A 249 -5.13 9.19 17.58
N ASP A 250 -6.03 8.74 16.72
CA ASP A 250 -6.86 9.63 15.92
C ASP A 250 -7.86 10.38 16.81
N THR A 251 -8.27 11.57 16.36
CA THR A 251 -9.28 12.38 17.04
C THR A 251 -10.60 12.32 16.29
N LEU A 252 -11.65 11.87 16.97
CA LEU A 252 -13.02 11.96 16.50
C LEU A 252 -13.64 13.25 17.03
N SER A 253 -13.99 14.18 16.15
CA SER A 253 -14.73 15.39 16.45
C SER A 253 -16.22 15.18 16.17
N ILE A 254 -17.09 15.64 17.08
CA ILE A 254 -18.54 15.49 16.98
C ILE A 254 -19.16 16.87 17.12
N GLY A 255 -20.13 17.19 16.27
CA GLY A 255 -20.91 18.42 16.32
C GLY A 255 -22.40 18.12 16.38
N LEU A 256 -23.13 18.91 17.18
CA LEU A 256 -24.59 18.92 17.26
C LEU A 256 -25.08 20.37 17.13
N GLU A 257 -26.06 20.59 16.27
CA GLU A 257 -26.75 21.87 16.14
C GLU A 257 -28.20 21.73 16.59
N GLY A 258 -28.67 22.62 17.47
CA GLY A 258 -30.02 22.57 18.01
C GLY A 258 -30.36 23.79 18.85
N ASP A 259 -31.38 23.68 19.74
CA ASP A 259 -31.77 24.77 20.64
C ASP A 259 -30.62 25.14 21.57
N PRO A 260 -30.39 26.45 21.80
CA PRO A 260 -29.26 26.91 22.61
C PRO A 260 -29.48 26.74 24.14
N GLY A 261 -28.41 26.69 24.90
CA GLY A 261 -28.42 26.69 26.36
C GLY A 261 -28.86 25.38 27.01
N LEU A 262 -28.77 24.27 26.30
CA LEU A 262 -29.19 22.93 26.76
C LEU A 262 -27.98 22.02 27.02
N SER A 263 -28.23 20.91 27.69
CA SER A 263 -27.20 19.87 27.89
C SER A 263 -27.12 18.96 26.66
N ALA A 264 -25.93 18.90 26.03
CA ALA A 264 -25.71 18.12 24.84
C ALA A 264 -24.76 16.96 25.10
N THR A 265 -25.09 15.78 24.57
CA THR A 265 -24.24 14.58 24.60
C THR A 265 -24.32 13.84 23.27
N ALA A 266 -23.29 13.05 22.97
CA ALA A 266 -23.31 12.09 21.89
C ALA A 266 -23.17 10.67 22.45
N LEU A 267 -24.06 9.78 22.08
CA LEU A 267 -23.96 8.35 22.40
C LEU A 267 -23.24 7.64 21.25
N ILE A 268 -22.16 6.97 21.58
CA ILE A 268 -21.41 6.11 20.66
C ILE A 268 -21.40 4.72 21.26
N PRO A 269 -21.83 3.67 20.56
CA PRO A 269 -21.76 2.28 21.04
C PRO A 269 -20.35 1.94 21.52
N GLU A 270 -20.26 1.18 22.61
CA GLU A 270 -19.02 0.77 23.31
C GLU A 270 -18.19 1.88 23.96
N ILE A 271 -18.31 3.14 23.52
CA ILE A 271 -17.67 4.30 24.17
C ILE A 271 -18.57 4.87 25.26
N GLY A 272 -19.89 4.89 25.01
CA GLY A 272 -20.88 5.49 25.90
C GLY A 272 -21.18 6.95 25.57
N LEU A 273 -21.48 7.76 26.59
CA LEU A 273 -21.87 9.15 26.43
C LEU A 273 -20.65 10.07 26.40
N VAL A 274 -20.51 10.84 25.33
CA VAL A 274 -19.51 11.89 25.14
C VAL A 274 -20.21 13.24 25.38
N GLY A 275 -19.71 14.05 26.32
CA GLY A 275 -20.21 15.41 26.57
C GLY A 275 -19.85 16.33 25.40
N LEU A 276 -20.82 17.14 24.96
CA LEU A 276 -20.61 18.20 23.98
C LEU A 276 -20.76 19.56 24.67
N SER A 277 -19.81 20.47 24.40
CA SER A 277 -19.82 21.82 24.95
C SER A 277 -20.41 22.80 23.93
N GLU A 278 -21.26 23.71 24.39
CA GLU A 278 -21.80 24.79 23.57
C GLU A 278 -20.70 25.81 23.25
N ALA A 279 -20.23 25.84 22.01
CA ALA A 279 -19.15 26.75 21.56
C ALA A 279 -19.73 28.08 21.02
N GLU A 280 -20.88 28.04 20.39
CA GLU A 280 -21.72 29.17 19.99
C GLU A 280 -23.19 28.81 20.30
N PRO A 281 -24.10 29.79 20.46
CA PRO A 281 -25.49 29.49 20.77
C PRO A 281 -26.11 28.45 19.83
N GLY A 282 -26.50 27.30 20.39
CA GLY A 282 -27.06 26.16 19.66
C GLY A 282 -26.03 25.31 18.88
N GLN A 283 -24.73 25.60 19.01
CA GLN A 283 -23.65 24.85 18.36
C GLN A 283 -22.81 24.12 19.41
N TYR A 284 -22.97 22.82 19.51
CA TYR A 284 -22.30 21.96 20.50
C TYR A 284 -21.22 21.13 19.83
N VAL A 285 -20.04 21.09 20.42
CA VAL A 285 -18.89 20.32 19.90
C VAL A 285 -18.22 19.53 21.00
N GLY A 286 -17.66 18.39 20.65
CA GLY A 286 -16.86 17.53 21.51
C GLY A 286 -15.86 16.74 20.71
N GLU A 287 -14.79 16.33 21.39
CA GLU A 287 -13.70 15.54 20.78
C GLU A 287 -13.31 14.40 21.70
N ILE A 288 -13.00 13.26 21.10
CA ILE A 288 -12.40 12.12 21.79
C ILE A 288 -11.21 11.61 20.99
N THR A 289 -10.19 11.16 21.70
CA THR A 289 -9.06 10.44 21.09
C THR A 289 -9.36 8.95 21.14
N ILE A 290 -9.15 8.26 20.01
CA ILE A 290 -9.39 6.82 19.90
C ILE A 290 -8.36 6.05 20.74
N ASP A 291 -8.86 5.18 21.61
CA ASP A 291 -8.06 4.27 22.42
C ASP A 291 -7.63 3.03 21.61
N ASN A 292 -6.49 2.43 21.95
CA ASN A 292 -5.91 1.28 21.25
C ASN A 292 -6.68 -0.04 21.44
N THR A 293 -7.64 -0.09 22.36
CA THR A 293 -8.47 -1.28 22.61
C THR A 293 -9.81 -1.23 21.91
N LEU A 294 -10.15 -0.08 21.31
CA LEU A 294 -11.44 0.16 20.70
C LEU A 294 -11.46 -0.33 19.25
N ASN A 295 -12.41 -1.20 18.93
CA ASN A 295 -12.76 -1.57 17.56
C ASN A 295 -14.27 -1.41 17.38
N LEU A 296 -14.67 -0.65 16.36
CA LEU A 296 -16.08 -0.39 16.04
C LEU A 296 -16.30 -0.65 14.55
N ASP A 297 -17.29 -1.44 14.23
CA ASP A 297 -17.67 -1.68 12.84
C ASP A 297 -19.01 -1.03 12.54
N GLN A 298 -18.95 0.03 11.74
CA GLN A 298 -20.12 0.73 11.20
C GLN A 298 -21.18 1.09 12.26
N VAL A 299 -20.79 1.77 13.33
CA VAL A 299 -21.70 2.19 14.40
C VAL A 299 -22.26 3.58 14.17
N ALA A 300 -23.54 3.78 14.51
CA ALA A 300 -24.19 5.08 14.41
C ALA A 300 -23.87 5.96 15.63
N ILE A 301 -23.63 7.25 15.38
CA ILE A 301 -23.51 8.26 16.44
C ILE A 301 -24.86 8.93 16.65
N THR A 302 -25.34 8.95 17.90
CA THR A 302 -26.63 9.57 18.27
C THR A 302 -26.38 10.78 19.15
N GLY A 303 -26.70 11.97 18.67
CA GLY A 303 -26.73 13.19 19.46
C GLY A 303 -27.97 13.23 20.34
N ARG A 304 -27.83 13.76 21.55
CA ARG A 304 -28.92 13.98 22.51
C ARG A 304 -28.82 15.40 23.08
N LEU A 305 -29.96 16.08 23.10
CA LEU A 305 -30.12 17.41 23.67
C LEU A 305 -31.19 17.35 24.76
N GLU A 306 -30.86 17.79 25.97
CA GLU A 306 -31.71 17.66 27.14
C GLU A 306 -31.87 19.01 27.84
N ASN A 307 -33.10 19.36 28.24
CA ASN A 307 -33.41 20.57 29.00
C ASN A 307 -33.24 20.32 30.50
N GLU A 308 -33.35 21.41 31.32
CA GLU A 308 -33.25 21.35 32.77
C GLU A 308 -34.31 20.49 33.46
N GLN A 309 -35.42 20.21 32.77
CA GLN A 309 -36.53 19.37 33.26
C GLN A 309 -36.32 17.88 32.95
N GLY A 310 -35.17 17.53 32.34
CA GLY A 310 -34.87 16.16 31.95
C GLY A 310 -35.61 15.69 30.68
N VAL A 311 -36.25 16.61 29.94
CA VAL A 311 -36.88 16.32 28.66
C VAL A 311 -35.82 16.34 27.57
N ALA A 312 -35.68 15.26 26.80
CA ALA A 312 -34.62 15.11 25.82
C ALA A 312 -35.14 14.69 24.44
N SER A 313 -34.44 15.16 23.43
CA SER A 313 -34.52 14.67 22.06
C SER A 313 -33.24 13.96 21.65
N SER A 314 -33.37 12.98 20.75
CA SER A 314 -32.22 12.27 20.19
C SER A 314 -32.25 12.31 18.67
N PHE A 315 -31.08 12.39 18.06
CA PHE A 315 -30.93 12.53 16.62
C PHE A 315 -29.73 11.69 16.15
N VAL A 316 -29.97 10.71 15.29
CA VAL A 316 -28.89 9.88 14.74
C VAL A 316 -28.19 10.63 13.61
N SER A 317 -26.86 10.66 13.62
CA SER A 317 -26.10 11.30 12.54
C SER A 317 -26.45 10.71 11.17
N PRO A 318 -26.93 11.52 10.21
CA PRO A 318 -27.23 11.03 8.86
C PRO A 318 -26.00 10.96 7.96
N PHE A 319 -24.81 11.38 8.44
CA PHE A 319 -23.61 11.56 7.65
C PHE A 319 -22.76 10.29 7.48
N GLY A 320 -23.24 9.15 7.91
CA GLY A 320 -22.58 7.86 7.79
C GLY A 320 -22.25 7.23 9.14
N LEU A 321 -21.63 6.07 9.09
CA LEU A 321 -21.32 5.26 10.25
C LEU A 321 -19.84 5.42 10.62
N LEU A 322 -19.56 5.31 11.92
CA LEU A 322 -18.20 5.33 12.46
C LEU A 322 -17.60 3.92 12.38
N THR A 323 -16.41 3.83 11.83
CA THR A 323 -15.56 2.62 11.91
C THR A 323 -14.25 2.98 12.60
N VAL A 324 -13.89 2.21 13.63
CA VAL A 324 -12.61 2.26 14.31
C VAL A 324 -11.96 0.90 14.19
N ASP A 325 -10.72 0.88 13.73
CA ASP A 325 -10.00 -0.34 13.42
C ASP A 325 -8.57 -0.25 13.97
N ASN A 326 -8.32 -0.97 15.06
CA ASN A 326 -7.00 -1.10 15.69
C ASN A 326 -6.43 -2.51 15.51
N GLU A 327 -7.03 -3.33 14.67
CA GLU A 327 -6.56 -4.68 14.38
C GLU A 327 -5.48 -4.64 13.30
N ALA A 328 -4.26 -5.04 13.67
CA ALA A 328 -3.17 -5.09 12.71
C ALA A 328 -3.39 -6.17 11.65
N PRO A 329 -3.10 -5.90 10.37
CA PRO A 329 -3.25 -6.90 9.32
C PRO A 329 -2.26 -8.05 9.47
N SER A 330 -2.56 -9.19 8.85
CA SER A 330 -1.59 -10.28 8.73
C SER A 330 -0.41 -9.86 7.85
N GLY A 331 0.80 -10.29 8.21
CA GLY A 331 2.00 -10.03 7.41
C GLY A 331 1.98 -10.81 6.09
N VAL A 332 2.94 -10.51 5.23
CA VAL A 332 3.23 -11.33 4.04
C VAL A 332 3.77 -12.69 4.47
N THR A 333 3.63 -13.72 3.62
CA THR A 333 4.21 -15.06 3.87
C THR A 333 5.16 -15.44 2.74
N GLU A 334 5.97 -16.50 2.95
CA GLU A 334 6.94 -17.00 1.96
C GLU A 334 7.89 -15.92 1.42
N LEU A 335 8.25 -14.96 2.27
CA LEU A 335 9.14 -13.85 1.90
C LEU A 335 10.53 -14.39 1.53
N SER A 336 10.97 -14.07 0.32
CA SER A 336 12.28 -14.46 -0.20
C SER A 336 12.98 -13.32 -0.92
N VAL A 337 14.30 -13.46 -1.09
CA VAL A 337 15.16 -12.43 -1.68
C VAL A 337 16.03 -13.02 -2.78
N LEU A 338 16.17 -12.28 -3.88
CA LEU A 338 17.14 -12.54 -4.95
C LEU A 338 18.05 -11.33 -5.09
N SER A 339 19.36 -11.59 -5.25
CA SER A 339 20.34 -10.53 -5.54
C SER A 339 20.13 -9.97 -6.94
N ARG A 340 20.33 -8.65 -7.08
CA ARG A 340 20.46 -7.93 -8.34
C ARG A 340 21.64 -6.98 -8.26
N ASP A 341 22.21 -6.63 -9.39
CA ASP A 341 23.27 -5.63 -9.45
C ASP A 341 22.77 -4.29 -8.90
N GLY A 342 23.41 -3.80 -7.84
CA GLY A 342 23.02 -2.59 -7.13
C GLY A 342 21.66 -2.66 -6.43
N GLY A 343 21.09 -3.84 -6.18
CA GLY A 343 19.79 -3.98 -5.55
C GLY A 343 19.39 -5.41 -5.20
N ILE A 344 18.14 -5.57 -4.78
CA ILE A 344 17.53 -6.87 -4.51
C ILE A 344 16.10 -6.91 -5.06
N GLN A 345 15.63 -8.10 -5.36
CA GLN A 345 14.22 -8.37 -5.62
C GLN A 345 13.66 -9.18 -4.45
N LEU A 346 12.58 -8.68 -3.87
CA LEU A 346 11.78 -9.42 -2.91
C LEU A 346 10.61 -10.09 -3.61
N THR A 347 10.24 -11.29 -3.15
CA THR A 347 9.00 -11.97 -3.55
C THR A 347 8.32 -12.53 -2.30
N TRP A 348 7.00 -12.53 -2.29
CA TRP A 348 6.19 -12.99 -1.17
C TRP A 348 4.81 -13.45 -1.62
N THR A 349 4.10 -14.15 -0.72
CA THR A 349 2.66 -14.36 -0.83
C THR A 349 1.94 -13.21 -0.12
N PRO A 350 0.96 -12.55 -0.78
CA PRO A 350 0.22 -11.42 -0.22
C PRO A 350 -0.45 -11.72 1.12
N SER A 351 -0.73 -10.67 1.91
CA SER A 351 -1.50 -10.74 3.14
C SER A 351 -2.88 -11.36 2.90
N SER A 352 -3.36 -12.14 3.87
CA SER A 352 -4.73 -12.68 3.86
C SER A 352 -5.78 -11.71 4.41
N SER A 353 -5.37 -10.56 4.98
CA SER A 353 -6.29 -9.55 5.49
C SER A 353 -6.99 -8.84 4.36
N ALA A 354 -8.33 -8.78 4.41
CA ALA A 354 -9.15 -8.21 3.35
C ALA A 354 -9.00 -6.70 3.19
N ASP A 355 -8.57 -6.01 4.24
CA ASP A 355 -8.36 -4.58 4.32
C ASP A 355 -6.89 -4.16 4.18
N ALA A 356 -5.98 -5.10 3.89
CA ALA A 356 -4.60 -4.78 3.59
C ALA A 356 -4.51 -3.82 2.40
N ARG A 357 -3.81 -2.69 2.58
CA ARG A 357 -3.67 -1.61 1.59
C ARG A 357 -2.36 -1.69 0.82
N GLN A 358 -1.26 -1.82 1.54
CA GLN A 358 0.07 -1.82 0.95
C GLN A 358 1.10 -2.61 1.76
N VAL A 359 2.14 -3.08 1.08
CA VAL A 359 3.35 -3.62 1.71
C VAL A 359 4.35 -2.48 1.84
N VAL A 360 4.79 -2.19 3.05
CA VAL A 360 5.80 -1.16 3.36
C VAL A 360 7.14 -1.86 3.57
N ILE A 361 8.13 -1.48 2.78
CA ILE A 361 9.48 -2.05 2.81
C ILE A 361 10.45 -0.93 3.23
N THR A 362 11.10 -1.09 4.37
CA THR A 362 12.07 -0.11 4.88
C THR A 362 13.49 -0.62 4.64
N THR A 363 14.30 0.23 4.04
CA THR A 363 15.71 -0.03 3.71
C THR A 363 16.65 0.45 4.83
N PRO A 364 17.94 0.06 4.83
CA PRO A 364 18.90 0.41 5.90
C PRO A 364 19.10 1.93 6.06
N ASP A 365 18.92 2.72 5.02
CA ASP A 365 19.04 4.18 5.03
C ASP A 365 17.75 4.87 5.52
N GLY A 366 16.76 4.09 5.96
CA GLY A 366 15.48 4.60 6.49
C GLY A 366 14.47 5.03 5.43
N LYS A 367 14.76 4.79 4.15
CA LYS A 367 13.77 5.03 3.09
C LYS A 367 12.73 3.93 3.07
N SER A 368 11.50 4.29 2.75
CA SER A 368 10.41 3.34 2.56
C SER A 368 10.05 3.22 1.08
N VAL A 369 9.89 1.99 0.63
CA VAL A 369 9.34 1.62 -0.68
C VAL A 369 8.00 0.95 -0.42
N SER A 370 6.95 1.36 -1.12
CA SER A 370 5.62 0.75 -0.99
C SER A 370 5.27 -0.04 -2.25
N ALA A 371 4.63 -1.18 -2.05
CA ALA A 371 3.99 -1.98 -3.08
C ALA A 371 2.51 -2.15 -2.73
N SER A 372 1.64 -2.39 -3.70
CA SER A 372 0.23 -2.71 -3.41
C SER A 372 0.13 -3.98 -2.55
N ALA A 373 -0.88 -4.06 -1.69
CA ALA A 373 -1.13 -5.27 -0.90
C ALA A 373 -1.36 -6.52 -1.77
N MET A 374 -1.79 -6.35 -3.02
CA MET A 374 -2.01 -7.43 -3.99
C MET A 374 -0.74 -7.82 -4.77
N ASP A 375 0.32 -7.03 -4.67
CA ASP A 375 1.58 -7.35 -5.32
C ASP A 375 2.29 -8.50 -4.58
N SER A 376 3.00 -9.31 -5.33
CA SER A 376 3.81 -10.43 -4.82
C SER A 376 5.32 -10.19 -4.98
N THR A 377 5.72 -9.02 -5.45
CA THR A 377 7.13 -8.70 -5.71
C THR A 377 7.41 -7.20 -5.64
N ALA A 378 8.63 -6.86 -5.21
CA ALA A 378 9.17 -5.50 -5.30
C ALA A 378 10.67 -5.54 -5.60
N VAL A 379 11.18 -4.48 -6.23
CA VAL A 379 12.61 -4.30 -6.49
C VAL A 379 13.12 -3.10 -5.69
N ILE A 380 14.17 -3.33 -4.91
CA ILE A 380 14.87 -2.31 -4.15
C ILE A 380 16.21 -2.05 -4.83
N SER A 381 16.44 -0.81 -5.22
CA SER A 381 17.66 -0.37 -5.93
C SER A 381 18.49 0.58 -5.07
N GLY A 382 19.74 0.81 -5.48
CA GLY A 382 20.65 1.74 -4.80
C GLY A 382 21.37 1.13 -3.60
N LEU A 383 21.36 -0.20 -3.47
CA LEU A 383 22.12 -0.91 -2.46
C LEU A 383 23.59 -1.11 -2.93
N THR A 384 24.49 -1.15 -1.97
CA THR A 384 25.90 -1.46 -2.25
C THR A 384 26.07 -2.96 -2.47
N ASN A 385 26.67 -3.34 -3.59
CA ASN A 385 26.95 -4.75 -3.87
C ASN A 385 27.83 -5.38 -2.79
N PHE A 386 27.52 -6.62 -2.46
CA PHE A 386 28.21 -7.46 -1.48
C PHE A 386 28.14 -6.97 -0.03
N ALA A 387 27.34 -5.95 0.26
CA ALA A 387 27.07 -5.48 1.61
C ALA A 387 25.77 -6.08 2.14
N ASP A 388 25.78 -6.48 3.41
CA ASP A 388 24.57 -6.90 4.11
C ASP A 388 23.66 -5.70 4.29
N SER A 389 22.40 -5.83 3.90
CA SER A 389 21.38 -4.81 4.01
C SER A 389 20.20 -5.37 4.79
N GLU A 390 19.93 -4.83 5.97
CA GLU A 390 18.73 -5.21 6.74
C GLU A 390 17.50 -4.58 6.09
N ILE A 391 16.56 -5.41 5.69
CA ILE A 391 15.29 -5.01 5.09
C ILE A 391 14.18 -5.37 6.07
N VAL A 392 13.28 -4.43 6.31
CA VAL A 392 12.09 -4.61 7.15
C VAL A 392 10.86 -4.54 6.28
N VAL A 393 10.00 -5.55 6.36
CA VAL A 393 8.77 -5.66 5.56
C VAL A 393 7.58 -5.73 6.52
N ALA A 394 6.60 -4.86 6.34
CA ALA A 394 5.33 -4.87 7.05
C ALA A 394 4.18 -4.62 6.09
N VAL A 395 3.00 -5.08 6.44
CA VAL A 395 1.75 -4.78 5.72
C VAL A 395 1.04 -3.65 6.46
N GLU A 396 0.54 -2.67 5.74
CA GLU A 396 -0.30 -1.60 6.24
C GLU A 396 -1.72 -1.78 5.72
N ASP A 397 -2.73 -1.66 6.60
CA ASP A 397 -4.13 -1.71 6.23
C ASP A 397 -4.71 -0.35 5.83
N ILE A 398 -6.02 -0.30 5.59
CA ILE A 398 -6.74 0.92 5.22
C ILE A 398 -6.80 1.92 6.40
N ALA A 399 -6.80 1.43 7.65
CA ALA A 399 -6.80 2.27 8.85
C ALA A 399 -5.40 2.81 9.20
N GLY A 400 -4.33 2.23 8.61
CA GLY A 400 -2.95 2.60 8.86
C GLY A 400 -2.26 1.75 9.92
N ASN A 401 -2.88 0.64 10.38
CA ASN A 401 -2.22 -0.30 11.28
C ASN A 401 -1.16 -1.09 10.52
N LEU A 402 -0.07 -1.41 11.22
CA LEU A 402 1.04 -2.18 10.65
C LEU A 402 1.07 -3.59 11.22
N SER A 403 1.23 -4.58 10.34
CA SER A 403 1.51 -5.96 10.74
C SER A 403 2.81 -6.07 11.55
N GLN A 404 3.02 -7.21 12.20
CA GLN A 404 4.32 -7.53 12.80
C GLN A 404 5.41 -7.44 11.71
N PRO A 405 6.47 -6.63 11.93
CA PRO A 405 7.51 -6.44 10.94
C PRO A 405 8.37 -7.70 10.78
N GLN A 406 8.59 -8.11 9.54
CA GLN A 406 9.52 -9.16 9.19
C GLN A 406 10.87 -8.57 8.79
N ARG A 407 11.96 -9.13 9.33
CA ARG A 407 13.33 -8.68 9.06
C ARG A 407 14.09 -9.73 8.30
N LEU A 408 14.80 -9.32 7.27
CA LEU A 408 15.70 -10.21 6.52
C LEU A 408 16.95 -9.45 6.09
N ILE A 409 18.01 -10.20 5.82
CA ILE A 409 19.22 -9.65 5.25
C ILE A 409 19.19 -9.88 3.74
N GLY A 410 19.16 -8.79 2.98
CA GLY A 410 19.33 -8.80 1.53
C GLY A 410 20.77 -8.42 1.17
N ILE A 411 21.31 -9.03 0.12
CA ILE A 411 22.66 -8.72 -0.39
C ILE A 411 22.53 -8.43 -1.88
N ALA A 412 22.82 -7.20 -2.27
CA ALA A 412 22.92 -6.84 -3.67
C ALA A 412 24.15 -7.51 -4.30
N ALA A 413 24.03 -8.10 -5.46
CA ALA A 413 25.14 -8.67 -6.21
C ALA A 413 24.73 -8.91 -7.67
N PRO A 414 25.69 -8.90 -8.62
CA PRO A 414 25.40 -9.19 -10.03
C PRO A 414 24.84 -10.61 -10.27
N ASP A 415 25.16 -11.55 -9.39
CA ASP A 415 24.62 -12.91 -9.46
C ASP A 415 23.39 -13.06 -8.55
N PRO A 416 22.21 -13.37 -9.10
CA PRO A 416 20.97 -13.46 -8.31
C PRO A 416 21.02 -14.56 -7.22
N ARG A 417 21.87 -15.56 -7.37
CA ARG A 417 22.04 -16.66 -6.41
C ARG A 417 22.80 -16.26 -5.15
N PHE A 418 23.48 -15.11 -5.14
CA PHE A 418 24.35 -14.72 -4.03
C PHE A 418 23.58 -14.57 -2.72
N ALA A 419 22.38 -14.03 -2.73
CA ALA A 419 21.57 -13.85 -1.53
C ALA A 419 21.14 -15.18 -0.87
N THR A 420 20.94 -16.22 -1.67
CA THR A 420 20.49 -17.54 -1.21
C THR A 420 21.61 -18.55 -1.06
N ALA A 421 22.85 -18.19 -1.49
CA ALA A 421 24.02 -19.05 -1.35
C ALA A 421 24.38 -19.25 0.12
N THR A 422 24.80 -20.45 0.48
CA THR A 422 25.39 -20.73 1.80
C THR A 422 26.85 -20.27 1.85
N ASP A 423 27.25 -19.72 2.99
CA ASP A 423 28.66 -19.37 3.20
C ASP A 423 29.52 -20.65 3.23
N ALA A 424 30.56 -20.68 2.43
CA ALA A 424 31.50 -21.79 2.45
C ALA A 424 32.35 -21.79 3.76
N ASP A 425 32.80 -22.96 4.15
CA ASP A 425 33.78 -23.08 5.20
C ASP A 425 35.14 -22.54 4.72
N ASN A 426 35.96 -22.05 5.66
CA ASN A 426 37.27 -21.51 5.32
C ASN A 426 38.23 -22.55 4.74
N VAL A 427 38.01 -23.84 5.00
CA VAL A 427 38.70 -24.95 4.33
C VAL A 427 37.78 -25.54 3.27
N LEU A 428 38.14 -25.36 2.00
CA LEU A 428 37.30 -25.83 0.92
C LEU A 428 37.28 -27.38 0.84
N PRO A 429 36.09 -27.99 0.73
CA PRO A 429 35.97 -29.45 0.66
C PRO A 429 36.41 -29.99 -0.72
N ALA A 430 36.58 -31.32 -0.82
CA ALA A 430 36.92 -31.96 -2.10
C ALA A 430 35.82 -31.80 -3.16
N PHE A 431 34.56 -31.65 -2.73
CA PHE A 431 33.39 -31.44 -3.61
C PHE A 431 32.52 -30.30 -3.09
N ILE A 432 32.17 -29.37 -3.97
CA ILE A 432 31.19 -28.32 -3.73
C ILE A 432 29.90 -28.69 -4.46
N ARG A 433 28.81 -28.86 -3.69
CA ARG A 433 27.45 -29.09 -4.18
C ARG A 433 26.54 -27.97 -3.70
N GLY A 434 25.46 -27.74 -4.45
CA GLY A 434 24.60 -26.58 -4.18
C GLY A 434 25.32 -25.25 -4.43
N VAL A 435 24.74 -24.16 -4.00
CA VAL A 435 25.30 -22.81 -4.21
C VAL A 435 26.04 -22.36 -2.96
N GLN A 436 27.35 -22.16 -3.08
CA GLN A 436 28.20 -21.65 -2.00
C GLN A 436 28.82 -20.31 -2.39
N ARG A 437 29.09 -19.47 -1.39
CA ARG A 437 29.76 -18.18 -1.57
C ARG A 437 31.00 -18.04 -0.67
N LEU A 438 32.01 -17.38 -1.21
CA LEU A 438 33.19 -16.95 -0.44
C LEU A 438 33.06 -15.44 -0.19
N ARG A 439 32.91 -15.06 1.09
CA ARG A 439 32.83 -13.66 1.51
C ARG A 439 34.19 -13.10 1.85
N ALA A 440 34.46 -11.87 1.41
CA ALA A 440 35.74 -11.19 1.74
C ALA A 440 35.96 -11.08 3.27
N SER A 441 34.89 -10.85 4.02
CA SER A 441 34.91 -10.72 5.49
C SER A 441 35.31 -12.01 6.23
N ARG A 442 35.31 -13.17 5.55
CA ARG A 442 35.71 -14.46 6.10
C ARG A 442 37.05 -14.98 5.55
N SER A 443 37.72 -14.18 4.72
CA SER A 443 39.05 -14.52 4.20
C SER A 443 40.10 -14.70 5.31
N PRO A 444 41.12 -15.54 5.11
CA PRO A 444 41.40 -16.31 3.90
C PRO A 444 40.63 -17.64 3.84
N TYR A 445 40.39 -18.11 2.62
CA TYR A 445 39.90 -19.47 2.34
C TYR A 445 41.06 -20.36 1.93
N TYR A 446 41.07 -21.60 2.39
CA TYR A 446 42.14 -22.51 2.19
C TYR A 446 41.81 -23.63 1.19
N LEU A 447 42.48 -23.64 0.04
CA LEU A 447 42.40 -24.70 -0.94
C LEU A 447 43.60 -25.67 -0.75
N GLY A 448 43.39 -26.66 0.12
CA GLY A 448 44.42 -27.60 0.53
C GLY A 448 44.53 -28.86 -0.32
N GLN A 449 43.58 -29.12 -1.19
CA GLN A 449 43.45 -30.33 -2.01
C GLN A 449 42.75 -30.01 -3.34
N PRO A 450 42.79 -30.93 -4.32
CA PRO A 450 41.93 -30.81 -5.48
C PRO A 450 40.44 -30.75 -5.08
N THR A 451 39.75 -29.70 -5.50
CA THR A 451 38.35 -29.45 -5.22
C THR A 451 37.56 -29.42 -6.52
N THR A 452 36.43 -30.07 -6.55
CA THR A 452 35.52 -30.08 -7.72
C THR A 452 34.21 -29.42 -7.39
N ILE A 453 33.84 -28.39 -8.17
CA ILE A 453 32.46 -27.88 -8.20
C ILE A 453 31.67 -28.83 -9.07
N ALA A 454 30.76 -29.58 -8.44
CA ALA A 454 29.95 -30.59 -9.12
C ALA A 454 28.93 -29.93 -10.11
N THR A 455 28.38 -30.70 -11.00
CA THR A 455 27.41 -30.20 -12.01
C THR A 455 26.16 -29.56 -11.40
N ASP A 456 25.81 -29.96 -10.19
CA ASP A 456 24.74 -29.40 -9.34
C ASP A 456 25.24 -28.32 -8.38
N GLY A 457 26.53 -27.94 -8.48
CA GLY A 457 27.19 -26.96 -7.63
C GLY A 457 27.43 -25.61 -8.30
N ALA A 458 27.56 -24.59 -7.49
CA ALA A 458 28.04 -23.27 -7.89
C ALA A 458 28.92 -22.66 -6.80
N LEU A 459 29.94 -21.93 -7.20
CA LEU A 459 30.78 -21.16 -6.29
C LEU A 459 30.80 -19.70 -6.73
N ILE A 460 30.45 -18.80 -5.82
CA ILE A 460 30.40 -17.35 -6.05
C ILE A 460 31.40 -16.70 -5.11
N ILE A 461 32.29 -15.85 -5.66
CA ILE A 461 33.39 -15.24 -4.91
C ILE A 461 33.25 -13.72 -4.91
N GLU A 462 33.24 -13.16 -3.72
CA GLU A 462 33.11 -11.74 -3.44
C GLU A 462 34.43 -10.98 -3.73
N PRO A 463 34.34 -9.68 -4.14
CA PRO A 463 35.53 -8.84 -4.29
C PRO A 463 36.38 -8.78 -3.00
N GLY A 464 37.70 -8.81 -3.14
CA GLY A 464 38.65 -8.74 -2.01
C GLY A 464 38.85 -10.05 -1.26
N THR A 465 38.27 -11.15 -1.74
CA THR A 465 38.48 -12.48 -1.16
C THR A 465 39.91 -12.95 -1.36
N VAL A 466 40.52 -13.56 -0.34
CA VAL A 466 41.85 -14.18 -0.39
C VAL A 466 41.68 -15.70 -0.37
N ILE A 467 42.31 -16.39 -1.34
CA ILE A 467 42.37 -17.85 -1.42
C ILE A 467 43.82 -18.31 -1.28
N GLU A 468 44.12 -19.03 -0.22
CA GLU A 468 45.43 -19.64 0.02
C GLU A 468 45.51 -21.03 -0.62
N LEU A 469 46.53 -21.21 -1.45
CA LEU A 469 46.71 -22.42 -2.25
C LEU A 469 47.83 -23.29 -1.66
N SER A 470 47.62 -24.61 -1.64
CA SER A 470 48.64 -25.60 -1.33
C SER A 470 49.20 -26.26 -2.59
N LYS A 471 50.37 -26.91 -2.45
CA LYS A 471 50.93 -27.69 -3.54
C LYS A 471 49.97 -28.83 -3.95
N GLY A 472 49.67 -28.89 -5.25
CA GLY A 472 48.77 -29.88 -5.82
C GLY A 472 47.29 -29.59 -5.66
N SER A 473 46.91 -28.44 -5.04
CA SER A 473 45.52 -27.97 -5.04
C SER A 473 45.14 -27.45 -6.42
N LYS A 474 43.86 -27.66 -6.80
CA LYS A 474 43.23 -27.03 -7.95
C LYS A 474 41.71 -27.03 -7.78
N LEU A 475 41.07 -26.11 -8.43
CA LEU A 475 39.61 -25.99 -8.48
C LEU A 475 39.13 -26.39 -9.88
N THR A 476 38.42 -27.51 -9.99
CA THR A 476 37.79 -27.98 -11.24
C THR A 476 36.33 -27.63 -11.25
N VAL A 477 35.86 -26.94 -12.27
CA VAL A 477 34.48 -26.47 -12.41
C VAL A 477 33.74 -27.34 -13.43
N LEU A 478 32.81 -28.15 -12.95
CA LEU A 478 31.83 -28.89 -13.77
C LEU A 478 30.43 -28.25 -13.70
N GLY A 479 30.16 -27.46 -12.67
CA GLY A 479 28.96 -26.66 -12.46
C GLY A 479 29.16 -25.21 -12.88
N ALA A 480 28.76 -24.25 -12.00
CA ALA A 480 28.87 -22.82 -12.27
C ALA A 480 29.92 -22.14 -11.38
N PHE A 481 30.58 -21.11 -11.92
CA PHE A 481 31.60 -20.37 -11.22
C PHE A 481 31.46 -18.87 -11.53
N ALA A 482 31.48 -18.04 -10.48
CA ALA A 482 31.43 -16.59 -10.63
C ALA A 482 32.36 -15.91 -9.61
N ALA A 483 33.36 -15.19 -10.11
CA ALA A 483 34.33 -14.43 -9.32
C ALA A 483 34.19 -12.95 -9.69
N TYR A 484 33.90 -12.07 -8.71
CA TYR A 484 33.59 -10.66 -8.90
C TYR A 484 34.64 -9.71 -8.34
N GLY A 485 35.93 -10.05 -8.43
CA GLY A 485 36.98 -9.14 -8.08
C GLY A 485 36.96 -7.85 -8.89
N THR A 486 37.53 -6.79 -8.32
CA THR A 486 37.67 -5.48 -8.99
C THR A 486 39.15 -5.03 -8.88
N LYS A 487 39.50 -3.98 -9.63
CA LYS A 487 40.88 -3.38 -9.49
C LYS A 487 41.14 -2.86 -8.07
N ALA A 488 40.08 -2.35 -7.38
CA ALA A 488 40.19 -1.84 -6.01
C ALA A 488 40.19 -2.96 -4.95
N ALA A 489 39.49 -4.06 -5.23
CA ALA A 489 39.33 -5.21 -4.34
C ALA A 489 39.50 -6.52 -5.15
N PRO A 490 40.73 -6.86 -5.59
CA PRO A 490 40.98 -8.07 -6.37
C PRO A 490 40.77 -9.33 -5.53
N ILE A 491 40.40 -10.43 -6.19
CA ILE A 491 40.45 -11.76 -5.58
C ILE A 491 41.90 -12.21 -5.63
N GLN A 492 42.53 -12.40 -4.46
CA GLN A 492 43.93 -12.69 -4.34
C GLN A 492 44.20 -14.19 -4.23
N LEU A 493 45.05 -14.71 -5.10
CA LEU A 493 45.62 -16.05 -4.96
C LEU A 493 46.93 -15.94 -4.19
N ALA A 494 46.95 -16.41 -2.94
CA ALA A 494 48.11 -16.45 -2.09
C ALA A 494 48.67 -17.88 -2.02
N THR A 495 49.94 -18.01 -1.83
CA THR A 495 50.61 -19.33 -1.67
C THR A 495 51.34 -19.37 -0.35
N LYS A 496 51.26 -20.49 0.36
CA LYS A 496 51.95 -20.65 1.63
C LYS A 496 53.47 -20.63 1.42
N ASN A 497 54.17 -19.78 2.16
CA ASN A 497 55.63 -19.63 2.10
C ASN A 497 56.18 -19.22 0.72
N ASN A 498 55.43 -18.51 -0.11
CA ASN A 498 55.82 -18.12 -1.47
C ASN A 498 56.22 -19.30 -2.39
N ASN A 499 55.77 -20.50 -2.10
CA ASN A 499 56.02 -21.66 -2.95
C ASN A 499 55.09 -21.60 -4.20
N ARG A 500 55.68 -21.82 -5.38
CA ARG A 500 54.89 -21.90 -6.61
C ARG A 500 53.91 -23.07 -6.58
N VAL A 501 52.67 -22.80 -6.95
CA VAL A 501 51.59 -23.78 -7.12
C VAL A 501 51.38 -24.08 -8.63
N GLY A 502 51.02 -25.28 -8.97
CA GLY A 502 50.88 -25.71 -10.37
C GLY A 502 49.70 -25.07 -11.09
N GLU A 503 48.50 -25.42 -10.71
CA GLU A 503 47.26 -25.00 -11.35
C GLU A 503 46.32 -24.40 -10.29
N PHE A 504 45.42 -23.50 -10.70
CA PHE A 504 44.35 -23.02 -9.80
C PHE A 504 42.96 -23.38 -10.34
N LEU A 505 42.54 -22.81 -11.45
CA LEU A 505 41.16 -22.88 -11.94
C LEU A 505 41.08 -23.61 -13.29
N VAL A 506 40.28 -24.66 -13.34
CA VAL A 506 39.97 -25.42 -14.57
C VAL A 506 38.48 -25.32 -14.85
N LEU A 507 38.11 -24.55 -15.86
CA LEU A 507 36.73 -24.37 -16.32
C LEU A 507 36.40 -25.44 -17.37
N SER A 508 35.62 -26.45 -16.96
CA SER A 508 35.22 -27.60 -17.78
C SER A 508 33.68 -27.74 -17.87
N SER A 509 32.99 -26.63 -17.83
CA SER A 509 31.54 -26.58 -17.82
C SER A 509 30.96 -25.79 -19.00
N ALA A 510 29.81 -26.22 -19.51
CA ALA A 510 29.01 -25.43 -20.44
C ALA A 510 28.16 -24.35 -19.73
N ALA A 511 28.03 -24.43 -18.42
CA ALA A 511 27.34 -23.41 -17.63
C ALA A 511 28.10 -22.08 -17.70
N PRO A 512 27.39 -20.93 -17.67
CA PRO A 512 28.02 -19.62 -17.66
C PRO A 512 29.00 -19.49 -16.48
N SER A 513 30.24 -19.11 -16.75
CA SER A 513 31.22 -18.80 -15.74
C SER A 513 31.76 -17.40 -15.97
N HIS A 514 31.98 -16.67 -14.87
CA HIS A 514 32.48 -15.31 -14.86
C HIS A 514 33.72 -15.22 -13.95
N VAL A 515 34.84 -14.76 -14.47
CA VAL A 515 36.10 -14.62 -13.71
C VAL A 515 36.58 -13.19 -13.86
N ALA A 516 36.28 -12.35 -12.89
CA ALA A 516 36.72 -10.96 -12.91
C ALA A 516 37.64 -10.62 -11.74
N GLY A 517 38.65 -9.79 -12.03
CA GLY A 517 39.54 -9.19 -11.04
C GLY A 517 40.36 -10.20 -10.23
N LEU A 518 40.70 -11.33 -10.80
CA LEU A 518 41.61 -12.31 -10.18
C LEU A 518 43.04 -11.76 -10.24
N SER A 519 43.73 -11.75 -9.12
CA SER A 519 45.17 -11.39 -9.02
C SER A 519 45.97 -12.61 -8.64
N SER A 520 46.86 -12.99 -9.53
CA SER A 520 47.67 -14.19 -9.38
C SER A 520 49.17 -13.85 -9.51
N GLY A 521 49.92 -14.12 -8.45
CA GLY A 521 51.35 -14.29 -8.49
C GLY A 521 51.71 -15.68 -7.96
N GLN A 522 52.84 -16.27 -8.36
CA GLN A 522 53.32 -17.58 -7.88
C GLN A 522 52.41 -18.80 -8.27
N VAL A 523 51.51 -18.66 -9.24
CA VAL A 523 50.75 -19.78 -9.82
C VAL A 523 51.21 -20.04 -11.25
N ASN A 524 51.56 -21.26 -11.58
CA ASN A 524 52.10 -21.60 -12.91
C ASN A 524 51.02 -21.50 -13.99
N LEU A 525 49.80 -21.99 -13.70
CA LEU A 525 48.65 -21.91 -14.59
C LEU A 525 47.41 -21.45 -13.80
N PRO A 526 47.18 -20.14 -13.70
CA PRO A 526 46.03 -19.60 -12.97
C PRO A 526 44.67 -20.00 -13.56
N ILE A 527 44.53 -20.00 -14.89
CA ILE A 527 43.26 -20.25 -15.56
C ILE A 527 43.42 -21.21 -16.73
N GLN A 528 42.68 -22.29 -16.72
CA GLN A 528 42.50 -23.20 -17.86
C GLN A 528 41.03 -23.27 -18.25
N VAL A 529 40.71 -23.13 -19.55
CA VAL A 529 39.36 -23.28 -20.11
C VAL A 529 39.36 -24.45 -21.07
N THR A 530 38.58 -25.46 -20.78
CA THR A 530 38.48 -26.67 -21.61
C THR A 530 37.09 -26.82 -22.26
N SER A 531 36.07 -26.07 -21.78
CA SER A 531 34.73 -26.12 -22.31
C SER A 531 33.98 -24.80 -22.00
N GLY A 532 32.87 -24.54 -22.73
CA GLY A 532 32.01 -23.38 -22.49
C GLY A 532 32.52 -22.07 -23.08
N ALA A 533 31.91 -20.99 -22.67
CA ALA A 533 32.20 -19.62 -23.09
C ALA A 533 32.28 -18.69 -21.87
N PRO A 534 33.26 -18.88 -20.97
CA PRO A 534 33.36 -18.02 -19.79
C PRO A 534 33.85 -16.62 -20.15
N ASP A 535 33.48 -15.65 -19.33
CA ASP A 535 34.04 -14.30 -19.34
C ASP A 535 35.25 -14.23 -18.40
N LEU A 536 36.43 -13.81 -18.92
CA LEU A 536 37.67 -13.57 -18.19
C LEU A 536 37.96 -12.07 -18.26
N ILE A 537 37.65 -11.33 -17.20
CA ILE A 537 37.60 -9.87 -17.25
C ILE A 537 38.52 -9.22 -16.21
N ASP A 538 39.34 -8.24 -16.63
CA ASP A 538 40.15 -7.40 -15.75
C ASP A 538 41.04 -8.20 -14.76
N ASN A 539 41.46 -9.42 -15.14
CA ASN A 539 42.36 -10.25 -14.33
C ASN A 539 43.82 -9.77 -14.48
N THR A 540 44.59 -9.85 -13.40
CA THR A 540 46.02 -9.53 -13.38
C THR A 540 46.81 -10.82 -13.12
N LEU A 541 47.41 -11.34 -14.16
CA LEU A 541 48.12 -12.61 -14.13
C LEU A 541 49.62 -12.35 -14.39
N ASP A 542 50.42 -12.45 -13.34
CA ASP A 542 51.80 -12.05 -13.35
C ASP A 542 52.73 -13.18 -12.92
N GLN A 543 53.92 -13.24 -13.52
CA GLN A 543 54.97 -14.22 -13.20
C GLN A 543 54.50 -15.69 -13.26
N THR A 544 53.72 -16.03 -14.26
CA THR A 544 53.17 -17.38 -14.48
C THR A 544 54.09 -18.25 -15.33
N PHE A 545 53.83 -19.53 -15.46
CA PHE A 545 54.42 -20.36 -16.53
C PHE A 545 53.61 -20.14 -17.81
N ASN A 546 52.31 -20.45 -17.78
CA ASN A 546 51.30 -20.00 -18.75
C ASN A 546 50.20 -19.28 -17.99
N ALA A 547 49.82 -18.08 -18.40
CA ALA A 547 48.77 -17.37 -17.65
C ALA A 547 47.39 -17.92 -17.91
N ILE A 548 47.04 -18.19 -19.17
CA ILE A 548 45.76 -18.76 -19.57
C ILE A 548 45.99 -19.86 -20.62
N VAL A 549 45.33 -21.00 -20.47
CA VAL A 549 45.25 -22.06 -21.47
C VAL A 549 43.83 -22.25 -21.91
N VAL A 550 43.56 -22.17 -23.20
CA VAL A 550 42.24 -22.32 -23.83
C VAL A 550 42.28 -23.50 -24.77
N SER A 551 41.47 -24.51 -24.55
CA SER A 551 41.49 -25.76 -25.32
C SER A 551 40.06 -26.32 -25.60
N GLY A 552 39.96 -27.46 -26.26
CA GLY A 552 38.70 -28.07 -26.62
C GLY A 552 37.93 -27.24 -27.65
N ALA A 553 36.61 -27.17 -27.51
CA ALA A 553 35.74 -26.34 -28.35
C ALA A 553 35.25 -25.05 -27.59
N SER A 554 36.04 -24.58 -26.63
CA SER A 554 35.69 -23.44 -25.79
C SER A 554 35.81 -22.10 -26.54
N LYS A 555 34.97 -21.12 -26.10
CA LYS A 555 34.86 -19.77 -26.70
C LYS A 555 34.88 -18.68 -25.62
N PRO A 556 35.93 -18.59 -24.79
CA PRO A 556 35.98 -17.56 -23.75
C PRO A 556 36.16 -16.17 -24.35
N THR A 557 35.60 -15.16 -23.65
CA THR A 557 35.89 -13.75 -23.88
C THR A 557 37.00 -13.30 -22.90
N LEU A 558 38.14 -12.87 -23.39
CA LEU A 558 39.23 -12.29 -22.62
C LEU A 558 39.19 -10.78 -22.79
N ARG A 559 38.81 -10.05 -21.76
CA ARG A 559 38.70 -8.59 -21.84
C ARG A 559 39.38 -7.86 -20.70
N GLY A 560 40.19 -6.86 -21.05
CA GLY A 560 40.84 -5.98 -20.06
C GLY A 560 41.89 -6.66 -19.18
N ASN A 561 42.27 -7.90 -19.47
CA ASN A 561 43.24 -8.63 -18.64
C ASN A 561 44.66 -8.04 -18.80
N VAL A 562 45.43 -8.05 -17.73
CA VAL A 562 46.83 -7.71 -17.70
C VAL A 562 47.63 -9.01 -17.49
N ILE A 563 48.37 -9.40 -18.50
CA ILE A 563 49.15 -10.66 -18.51
C ILE A 563 50.62 -10.32 -18.68
N SER A 564 51.43 -10.60 -17.65
CA SER A 564 52.81 -10.19 -17.65
C SER A 564 53.78 -11.26 -17.14
N ARG A 565 54.97 -11.21 -17.69
CA ARG A 565 56.11 -12.03 -17.25
C ARG A 565 55.84 -13.53 -17.19
N ALA A 566 55.02 -14.03 -18.13
CA ALA A 566 54.86 -15.46 -18.31
C ALA A 566 56.17 -16.05 -18.92
N THR A 567 56.59 -17.23 -18.44
CA THR A 567 57.88 -17.82 -18.84
C THR A 567 57.77 -18.91 -19.92
N ALA A 568 56.54 -19.19 -20.41
CA ALA A 568 56.32 -20.05 -21.57
C ALA A 568 55.38 -19.38 -22.58
N ALA A 569 54.19 -18.96 -22.12
CA ALA A 569 53.29 -18.13 -22.93
C ALA A 569 52.28 -17.35 -22.05
N GLY A 570 51.89 -16.15 -22.49
CA GLY A 570 50.81 -15.43 -21.86
C GLY A 570 49.51 -16.20 -22.03
N VAL A 571 49.13 -16.52 -23.28
CA VAL A 571 47.93 -17.34 -23.58
C VAL A 571 48.29 -18.44 -24.58
N ILE A 572 47.89 -19.68 -24.28
CA ILE A 572 47.92 -20.79 -25.22
C ILE A 572 46.51 -21.10 -25.68
N VAL A 573 46.32 -21.22 -26.99
CA VAL A 573 45.06 -21.65 -27.63
C VAL A 573 45.32 -22.94 -28.40
N SER A 574 44.51 -23.97 -28.22
CA SER A 574 44.64 -25.27 -28.91
C SER A 574 43.32 -25.86 -29.35
N ASP A 575 43.39 -26.96 -30.06
CA ASP A 575 42.23 -27.74 -30.53
C ASP A 575 41.26 -26.91 -31.42
N GLN A 576 40.01 -26.83 -31.04
CA GLN A 576 38.96 -26.07 -31.74
C GLN A 576 38.57 -24.80 -30.99
N ALA A 577 39.39 -24.33 -30.06
CA ALA A 577 39.10 -23.18 -29.26
C ALA A 577 39.06 -21.87 -30.08
N GLN A 578 38.12 -21.00 -29.77
CA GLN A 578 37.88 -19.73 -30.45
C GLN A 578 37.74 -18.58 -29.43
N PRO A 579 38.81 -18.21 -28.72
CA PRO A 579 38.74 -17.09 -27.78
C PRO A 579 38.56 -15.76 -28.49
N ILE A 580 37.88 -14.82 -27.83
CA ILE A 580 37.74 -13.41 -28.22
C ILE A 580 38.67 -12.60 -27.34
N PHE A 581 39.50 -11.74 -27.94
CA PHE A 581 40.44 -10.87 -27.24
C PHE A 581 40.05 -9.40 -27.39
N GLU A 582 39.79 -8.73 -26.26
CA GLU A 582 39.34 -7.34 -26.24
C GLU A 582 40.14 -6.53 -25.19
N SER A 583 40.86 -5.51 -25.59
CA SER A 583 41.52 -4.54 -24.72
C SER A 583 42.45 -5.17 -23.64
N ASN A 584 43.06 -6.32 -23.91
CA ASN A 584 44.01 -6.92 -23.01
C ASN A 584 45.40 -6.27 -23.15
N THR A 585 46.20 -6.34 -22.10
CA THR A 585 47.59 -5.87 -22.07
C THR A 585 48.53 -7.05 -21.82
N PHE A 586 49.48 -7.25 -22.72
CA PHE A 586 50.50 -8.29 -22.66
C PHE A 586 51.88 -7.66 -22.50
N THR A 587 52.62 -7.99 -21.43
CA THR A 587 53.89 -7.37 -21.16
C THR A 587 54.93 -8.44 -20.80
N ASP A 588 56.06 -8.42 -21.49
CA ASP A 588 57.26 -9.26 -21.18
C ASP A 588 56.96 -10.76 -21.04
N ASN A 589 56.00 -11.28 -21.81
CA ASN A 589 55.75 -12.73 -21.83
C ASN A 589 56.73 -13.41 -22.82
N GLU A 590 57.46 -14.37 -22.37
CA GLU A 590 58.51 -15.05 -23.13
C GLU A 590 58.21 -16.56 -23.24
N PRO A 591 58.44 -17.20 -24.39
CA PRO A 591 58.77 -16.57 -25.68
C PRO A 591 57.56 -15.93 -26.37
N PHE A 592 56.30 -16.20 -25.92
CA PHE A 592 55.13 -15.75 -26.65
C PHE A 592 54.16 -14.98 -25.75
N HIS A 593 53.60 -13.87 -26.25
CA HIS A 593 52.37 -13.28 -25.69
C HIS A 593 51.18 -14.21 -25.90
N ILE A 594 51.02 -14.72 -27.12
CA ILE A 594 49.97 -15.66 -27.48
C ILE A 594 50.54 -16.74 -28.39
N GLN A 595 50.24 -17.99 -28.09
CA GLN A 595 50.52 -19.14 -28.92
C GLN A 595 49.19 -19.78 -29.40
N ASN A 596 48.88 -19.66 -30.69
CA ASN A 596 47.71 -20.26 -31.27
C ASN A 596 48.07 -21.56 -32.02
N GLY A 597 47.74 -22.68 -31.42
CA GLY A 597 47.77 -24.01 -32.05
C GLY A 597 46.39 -24.54 -32.42
N SER A 598 45.33 -23.70 -32.35
CA SER A 598 44.00 -24.11 -32.72
C SER A 598 43.83 -24.15 -34.25
N THR A 599 42.72 -24.77 -34.69
CA THR A 599 42.35 -24.85 -36.11
C THR A 599 41.73 -23.55 -36.66
N PHE A 600 41.47 -22.57 -35.76
CA PHE A 600 40.84 -21.31 -36.10
C PHE A 600 41.81 -20.13 -35.99
N PRO A 601 41.73 -19.14 -36.89
CA PRO A 601 42.43 -17.89 -36.73
C PRO A 601 41.86 -17.12 -35.52
N ILE A 602 42.75 -16.38 -34.81
CA ILE A 602 42.36 -15.48 -33.70
C ILE A 602 42.60 -14.04 -34.09
N ASN A 603 41.66 -13.15 -33.73
CA ASN A 603 41.83 -11.71 -33.88
C ASN A 603 42.37 -11.13 -32.58
N VAL A 604 43.51 -10.45 -32.66
CA VAL A 604 44.18 -9.82 -31.49
C VAL A 604 44.17 -8.28 -31.58
N LYS A 605 43.47 -7.72 -32.54
CA LYS A 605 43.32 -6.26 -32.72
C LYS A 605 42.70 -5.61 -31.46
N GLY A 606 43.16 -4.43 -31.12
CA GLY A 606 42.65 -3.69 -29.95
C GLY A 606 43.27 -4.13 -28.61
N ASN A 607 44.28 -5.03 -28.63
CA ASN A 607 45.08 -5.38 -27.47
C ASN A 607 46.44 -4.68 -27.47
N ALA A 608 47.00 -4.44 -26.31
CA ALA A 608 48.34 -3.82 -26.15
C ALA A 608 49.41 -4.88 -25.92
N PHE A 609 50.56 -4.75 -26.58
CA PHE A 609 51.66 -5.67 -26.48
C PHE A 609 52.98 -4.94 -26.22
N SER A 610 53.80 -5.44 -25.27
CA SER A 610 55.14 -4.99 -24.97
C SER A 610 56.04 -6.19 -24.64
N PRO A 611 57.03 -6.56 -25.45
CA PRO A 611 57.37 -5.99 -26.76
C PRO A 611 56.22 -6.11 -27.79
N ALA A 612 56.28 -5.29 -28.82
CA ALA A 612 55.22 -5.20 -29.86
C ALA A 612 54.88 -6.55 -30.48
N ALA A 613 53.61 -6.69 -30.88
CA ALA A 613 53.09 -7.89 -31.57
C ALA A 613 53.89 -8.17 -32.85
N SER A 614 54.40 -9.38 -32.99
CA SER A 614 55.16 -9.84 -34.16
C SER A 614 55.02 -11.35 -34.29
N PRO A 615 55.43 -11.98 -35.43
CA PRO A 615 55.49 -13.42 -35.53
C PRO A 615 56.43 -14.09 -34.51
N MET A 616 57.37 -13.34 -33.89
CA MET A 616 58.23 -13.83 -32.85
C MET A 616 57.59 -13.81 -31.46
N THR A 617 56.56 -13.00 -31.25
CA THR A 617 55.86 -12.86 -29.96
C THR A 617 54.41 -13.38 -30.00
N ILE A 618 53.85 -13.57 -31.19
CA ILE A 618 52.54 -14.20 -31.40
C ILE A 618 52.68 -15.31 -32.44
N LEU A 619 52.63 -16.55 -31.97
CA LEU A 619 52.82 -17.73 -32.82
C LEU A 619 51.47 -18.26 -33.29
N GLY A 620 51.32 -18.53 -34.60
CA GLY A 620 50.18 -19.22 -35.18
C GLY A 620 48.88 -18.37 -35.25
N ALA A 621 48.86 -17.16 -34.78
CA ALA A 621 47.73 -16.26 -34.93
C ALA A 621 47.74 -15.59 -36.30
N SER A 622 46.61 -15.54 -37.01
CA SER A 622 46.47 -14.57 -38.09
C SER A 622 46.25 -13.20 -37.44
N ILE A 623 47.28 -12.36 -37.48
CA ILE A 623 47.16 -10.96 -37.08
C ILE A 623 46.55 -10.26 -38.25
N SER A 624 45.23 -9.97 -38.23
CA SER A 624 44.62 -9.10 -39.20
C SER A 624 44.97 -7.66 -38.86
N ASP A 625 45.92 -7.11 -39.53
CA ASP A 625 46.33 -5.69 -39.49
C ASP A 625 45.41 -4.78 -40.34
N GLU A 626 44.20 -5.19 -40.64
CA GLU A 626 43.27 -4.31 -41.35
C GLU A 626 42.74 -3.26 -40.41
N SER A 627 43.27 -2.05 -40.63
CA SER A 627 42.98 -0.74 -39.99
C SER A 627 41.50 -0.30 -40.09
#